data_eef9d6fc1a21d6d40dd6b60cb1cc406e
#
_entry.id   eef9d6fc1a21d6d40dd6b60cb1cc406e
#
_cell.length_a   1.000
_cell.length_b   1.000
_cell.length_c   1.000
_cell.angle_alpha   90.00
_cell.angle_beta   90.00
_cell.angle_gamma   90.00
#
_symmetry.space_group_name_H-M   'P 1'
#
loop_
_entity.id
_entity.type
_entity.pdbx_description
1 polymer ?
#
loop_
_entity_poly.entity_id
_entity_poly.type
_entity_poly.pdbx_seq_one_letter_code
_entity_poly.pdbx_strand_id
1 'polypeptide(L)'
;MASCPPSSSDPTAAPPLALPLAREELDRGAVARLDPGHLAASWAREGTEVLWLQGGRAPVADGRLVFTAPSGPVPAEAAYLGRGTAADRGPHGREREVVSVAVEPPAALPEDAAAALADAVWVGLRDAAAALSDADTGLFVAAVANANWHATHRFCAFCGGVTDVEAAGWVRRCRDCSREQFPRTDPAVIVAVIDPAGRILLGRNAAWPEGLYSCLAGFVEPGESLEHAVVREIAEESGITVTQPRYRGSQPWPFPRSLMLGFTALAPAGAEPVPDGEEILSVRWFEREELARLAREGDVTLPGAVSIARALIEDWYGGTLPDETTLIS
;
A
#
# COMPACT_ATOMS: atom_id res chain seq x y z
N MET A 1 4.95 -14.27 -51.69
CA MET A 1 4.93 -13.07 -50.86
C MET A 1 4.93 -13.56 -49.41
N ALA A 2 6.10 -13.56 -48.79
CA ALA A 2 6.25 -13.96 -47.38
C ALA A 2 5.84 -12.78 -46.50
N SER A 3 4.81 -13.01 -45.67
CA SER A 3 4.38 -12.06 -44.64
C SER A 3 5.45 -11.95 -43.57
N CYS A 4 6.03 -10.77 -43.45
CA CYS A 4 6.90 -10.40 -42.35
C CYS A 4 6.13 -10.50 -41.03
N PRO A 5 6.65 -11.13 -39.97
CA PRO A 5 6.00 -11.07 -38.66
C PRO A 5 6.09 -9.65 -38.11
N PRO A 6 5.12 -9.19 -37.30
CA PRO A 6 5.18 -7.86 -36.71
C PRO A 6 6.38 -7.80 -35.78
N SER A 7 7.33 -6.96 -36.15
CA SER A 7 8.49 -6.63 -35.34
C SER A 7 8.10 -5.66 -34.22
N SER A 8 8.76 -5.83 -33.09
CA SER A 8 8.88 -4.94 -31.94
C SER A 8 7.65 -4.80 -31.06
N SER A 9 7.68 -5.51 -29.95
CA SER A 9 7.02 -5.05 -28.72
C SER A 9 7.53 -3.64 -28.38
N ASP A 10 6.71 -2.65 -28.63
CA ASP A 10 6.96 -1.28 -28.18
C ASP A 10 7.01 -1.32 -26.64
N PRO A 11 8.14 -1.00 -25.99
CA PRO A 11 8.24 -0.96 -24.53
C PRO A 11 7.31 0.11 -23.91
N THR A 12 6.64 0.92 -24.75
CA THR A 12 5.59 1.86 -24.28
C THR A 12 4.28 1.19 -23.93
N ALA A 13 4.09 -0.08 -24.28
CA ALA A 13 2.82 -0.79 -24.18
C ALA A 13 2.80 -1.91 -23.10
N ALA A 14 3.80 -1.98 -22.22
CA ALA A 14 3.74 -2.94 -21.12
C ALA A 14 2.56 -2.60 -20.19
N PRO A 15 1.70 -3.59 -19.85
CA PRO A 15 0.59 -3.34 -18.94
C PRO A 15 1.10 -2.91 -17.55
N PRO A 16 0.27 -2.21 -16.76
CA PRO A 16 0.59 -1.93 -15.37
C PRO A 16 0.93 -3.23 -14.62
N LEU A 17 1.84 -3.13 -13.64
CA LEU A 17 2.22 -4.26 -12.79
C LEU A 17 1.05 -4.70 -11.91
N ALA A 18 0.90 -5.99 -11.72
CA ALA A 18 0.05 -6.54 -10.67
C ALA A 18 0.74 -6.32 -9.32
N LEU A 19 0.24 -5.38 -8.52
CA LEU A 19 0.88 -4.95 -7.29
C LEU A 19 0.19 -5.56 -6.05
N PRO A 20 0.95 -6.10 -5.08
CA PRO A 20 0.40 -6.91 -3.98
C PRO A 20 -0.64 -6.21 -3.10
N LEU A 21 -0.48 -4.90 -2.81
CA LEU A 21 -1.44 -4.14 -1.99
C LEU A 21 -2.44 -3.32 -2.84
N ALA A 22 -2.40 -3.42 -4.16
CA ALA A 22 -3.36 -2.79 -5.06
C ALA A 22 -4.48 -3.75 -5.52
N ARG A 23 -4.56 -4.92 -4.91
CA ARG A 23 -5.60 -5.92 -5.16
C ARG A 23 -6.86 -5.51 -4.40
N GLU A 24 -7.97 -5.37 -5.10
CA GLU A 24 -9.23 -4.95 -4.49
C GLU A 24 -10.41 -5.52 -5.27
N GLU A 25 -11.34 -6.15 -4.55
CA GLU A 25 -12.62 -6.63 -5.05
C GLU A 25 -13.75 -6.10 -4.15
N LEU A 26 -13.88 -4.77 -4.03
CA LEU A 26 -14.77 -4.14 -3.07
C LEU A 26 -15.56 -3.00 -3.72
N ASP A 27 -16.90 -3.03 -3.59
CA ASP A 27 -17.72 -1.84 -3.79
C ASP A 27 -17.67 -0.98 -2.53
N ARG A 28 -16.92 0.10 -2.57
CA ARG A 28 -16.74 1.02 -1.44
C ARG A 28 -18.01 1.77 -1.01
N GLY A 29 -19.12 1.66 -1.75
CA GLY A 29 -20.41 2.24 -1.39
C GLY A 29 -20.37 3.76 -1.23
N ALA A 30 -19.63 4.48 -2.08
CA ALA A 30 -19.35 5.91 -1.91
C ALA A 30 -20.62 6.78 -1.79
N VAL A 31 -21.69 6.45 -2.53
CA VAL A 31 -22.98 7.16 -2.45
C VAL A 31 -23.75 6.79 -1.17
N ALA A 32 -23.74 5.51 -0.78
CA ALA A 32 -24.43 5.03 0.41
C ALA A 32 -23.87 5.67 1.70
N ARG A 33 -22.56 5.88 1.76
CA ARG A 33 -21.89 6.53 2.90
C ARG A 33 -22.34 7.98 3.18
N LEU A 34 -22.95 8.64 2.20
CA LEU A 34 -23.46 10.01 2.37
C LEU A 34 -24.77 10.05 3.19
N ASP A 35 -25.47 8.92 3.32
CA ASP A 35 -26.62 8.82 4.23
C ASP A 35 -26.12 8.76 5.69
N PRO A 36 -26.48 9.72 6.55
CA PRO A 36 -26.07 9.74 7.96
C PRO A 36 -26.49 8.49 8.74
N GLY A 37 -27.56 7.81 8.30
CA GLY A 37 -28.07 6.57 8.91
C GLY A 37 -27.38 5.30 8.42
N HIS A 38 -26.57 5.37 7.35
CA HIS A 38 -26.05 4.20 6.66
C HIS A 38 -25.21 3.28 7.57
N LEU A 39 -24.28 3.84 8.32
CA LEU A 39 -23.43 3.05 9.22
C LEU A 39 -24.22 2.31 10.29
N ALA A 40 -25.22 3.00 10.90
CA ALA A 40 -26.09 2.39 11.91
C ALA A 40 -26.99 1.30 11.29
N ALA A 41 -27.50 1.54 10.09
CA ALA A 41 -28.30 0.55 9.35
C ALA A 41 -27.46 -0.68 8.95
N SER A 42 -26.23 -0.47 8.49
CA SER A 42 -25.29 -1.57 8.19
C SER A 42 -24.92 -2.33 9.47
N TRP A 43 -24.64 -1.64 10.58
CA TRP A 43 -24.31 -2.28 11.86
C TRP A 43 -25.44 -3.17 12.38
N ALA A 44 -26.70 -2.78 12.19
CA ALA A 44 -27.88 -3.53 12.61
C ALA A 44 -28.29 -4.65 11.63
N ARG A 45 -27.65 -4.72 10.46
CA ARG A 45 -28.04 -5.68 9.42
C ARG A 45 -27.43 -7.05 9.69
N GLU A 46 -28.26 -8.09 9.59
CA GLU A 46 -27.82 -9.47 9.64
C GLU A 46 -26.86 -9.77 8.48
N GLY A 47 -25.69 -10.34 8.78
CA GLY A 47 -24.65 -10.67 7.82
C GLY A 47 -23.59 -9.56 7.60
N THR A 48 -23.69 -8.43 8.32
CA THR A 48 -22.60 -7.47 8.43
C THR A 48 -21.44 -8.09 9.22
N GLU A 49 -20.23 -7.86 8.74
CA GLU A 49 -18.99 -8.36 9.33
C GLU A 49 -18.13 -7.21 9.84
N VAL A 50 -17.52 -7.37 11.00
CA VAL A 50 -16.65 -6.38 11.62
C VAL A 50 -15.21 -6.86 11.57
N LEU A 51 -14.36 -6.05 10.93
CA LEU A 51 -12.91 -6.19 10.96
C LEU A 51 -12.34 -5.33 12.09
N TRP A 52 -11.81 -5.97 13.10
CA TRP A 52 -11.15 -5.29 14.20
C TRP A 52 -9.69 -5.03 13.89
N LEU A 53 -9.23 -3.81 14.19
CA LEU A 53 -7.81 -3.47 14.16
C LEU A 53 -7.34 -3.14 15.58
N GLN A 54 -6.16 -3.66 15.94
CA GLN A 54 -5.49 -3.35 17.20
C GLN A 54 -4.04 -2.98 16.93
N GLY A 55 -3.68 -1.71 17.13
CA GLY A 55 -2.36 -1.19 16.80
C GLY A 55 -1.96 -1.43 15.31
N GLY A 56 -2.91 -1.27 14.39
CA GLY A 56 -2.69 -1.49 12.95
C GLY A 56 -2.59 -2.97 12.53
N ARG A 57 -2.83 -3.92 13.45
CA ARG A 57 -2.88 -5.37 13.18
C ARG A 57 -4.32 -5.84 13.05
N ALA A 58 -4.55 -6.85 12.23
CA ALA A 58 -5.84 -7.53 12.07
C ALA A 58 -5.76 -8.99 12.51
N PRO A 59 -6.88 -9.61 12.92
CA PRO A 59 -6.93 -11.02 13.25
C PRO A 59 -6.92 -11.88 11.98
N VAL A 60 -6.02 -12.85 11.91
CA VAL A 60 -5.84 -13.77 10.78
C VAL A 60 -5.85 -15.21 11.29
N ALA A 61 -6.54 -16.09 10.57
CA ALA A 61 -6.49 -17.53 10.75
C ALA A 61 -6.52 -18.20 9.37
N ASP A 62 -5.74 -19.25 9.18
CA ASP A 62 -5.65 -20.04 7.94
C ASP A 62 -5.48 -19.17 6.67
N GLY A 63 -4.65 -18.11 6.76
CA GLY A 63 -4.37 -17.20 5.65
C GLY A 63 -5.54 -16.28 5.24
N ARG A 64 -6.53 -16.07 6.12
CA ARG A 64 -7.71 -15.24 5.89
C ARG A 64 -7.94 -14.27 7.04
N LEU A 65 -8.53 -13.12 6.76
CA LEU A 65 -9.02 -12.24 7.81
C LEU A 65 -10.16 -12.90 8.59
N VAL A 66 -10.15 -12.71 9.91
CA VAL A 66 -11.22 -13.18 10.79
C VAL A 66 -12.13 -12.00 11.16
N PHE A 67 -13.41 -12.19 10.99
CA PHE A 67 -14.44 -11.18 11.24
C PHE A 67 -15.35 -11.63 12.37
N THR A 68 -15.99 -10.66 13.04
CA THR A 68 -17.07 -10.93 14.00
C THR A 68 -18.39 -10.35 13.52
N ALA A 69 -19.49 -10.79 14.11
CA ALA A 69 -20.75 -10.07 13.95
C ALA A 69 -20.69 -8.72 14.71
N PRO A 70 -21.44 -7.69 14.27
CA PRO A 70 -21.62 -6.48 15.05
C PRO A 70 -22.27 -6.79 16.39
N SER A 71 -21.83 -6.12 17.46
CA SER A 71 -22.45 -6.24 18.79
C SER A 71 -22.44 -4.89 19.50
N GLY A 72 -23.45 -4.67 20.35
CA GLY A 72 -23.61 -3.42 21.09
C GLY A 72 -23.84 -2.19 20.18
N PRO A 73 -23.60 -0.97 20.70
CA PRO A 73 -23.72 0.27 19.93
C PRO A 73 -22.61 0.41 18.91
N VAL A 74 -22.86 1.16 17.83
CA VAL A 74 -21.84 1.49 16.82
C VAL A 74 -20.67 2.23 17.48
N PRO A 75 -19.44 1.71 17.43
CA PRO A 75 -18.27 2.42 17.96
C PRO A 75 -18.02 3.74 17.23
N ALA A 76 -17.49 4.74 17.93
CA ALA A 76 -17.23 6.06 17.35
C ALA A 76 -16.16 6.03 16.24
N GLU A 77 -15.25 5.07 16.29
CA GLU A 77 -14.18 4.83 15.34
C GLU A 77 -14.57 3.86 14.23
N ALA A 78 -15.83 3.45 14.15
CA ALA A 78 -16.31 2.54 13.11
C ALA A 78 -16.29 3.22 11.73
N ALA A 79 -15.82 2.49 10.73
CA ALA A 79 -15.83 2.93 9.35
C ALA A 79 -16.38 1.84 8.43
N TYR A 80 -17.34 2.22 7.60
CA TYR A 80 -17.87 1.35 6.56
C TYR A 80 -16.85 1.18 5.45
N LEU A 81 -16.39 -0.03 5.22
CA LEU A 81 -15.40 -0.31 4.17
C LEU A 81 -16.04 -0.57 2.81
N GLY A 82 -17.22 -1.19 2.78
CA GLY A 82 -17.91 -1.48 1.54
C GLY A 82 -18.65 -2.82 1.56
N ARG A 83 -18.99 -3.27 0.34
CA ARG A 83 -19.62 -4.57 0.10
C ARG A 83 -18.68 -5.44 -0.70
N GLY A 84 -18.62 -6.73 -0.38
CA GLY A 84 -18.00 -7.74 -1.22
C GLY A 84 -18.71 -7.81 -2.58
N THR A 85 -17.95 -8.12 -3.64
CA THR A 85 -18.53 -8.37 -4.96
C THR A 85 -19.33 -9.66 -4.99
N ALA A 86 -20.09 -9.91 -6.07
CA ALA A 86 -20.88 -11.14 -6.24
C ALA A 86 -20.04 -12.43 -6.15
N ALA A 87 -18.72 -12.33 -6.35
CA ALA A 87 -17.78 -13.45 -6.21
C ALA A 87 -17.40 -13.72 -4.74
N ASP A 88 -17.43 -12.69 -3.87
CA ASP A 88 -17.11 -12.78 -2.45
C ASP A 88 -18.41 -12.80 -1.61
N ARG A 89 -19.22 -13.83 -1.82
CA ARG A 89 -20.39 -14.07 -0.99
C ARG A 89 -19.95 -14.73 0.30
N GLY A 90 -20.20 -14.06 1.42
CA GLY A 90 -19.97 -14.60 2.75
C GLY A 90 -20.61 -15.97 2.99
N PRO A 91 -20.38 -16.65 4.11
CA PRO A 91 -20.76 -18.03 4.38
C PRO A 91 -22.24 -18.33 4.22
N HIS A 92 -23.09 -17.32 4.11
CA HIS A 92 -24.55 -17.44 3.93
C HIS A 92 -25.03 -17.11 2.51
N GLY A 93 -24.12 -16.96 1.50
CA GLY A 93 -24.47 -16.66 0.10
C GLY A 93 -25.06 -15.26 -0.13
N ARG A 94 -25.01 -14.37 0.87
CA ARG A 94 -25.50 -12.97 0.83
C ARG A 94 -24.34 -12.02 0.50
N GLU A 95 -24.67 -10.83 0.01
CA GLU A 95 -23.69 -9.75 -0.15
C GLU A 95 -23.12 -9.40 1.23
N ARG A 96 -21.80 -9.49 1.34
CA ARG A 96 -21.04 -9.21 2.55
C ARG A 96 -20.88 -7.71 2.71
N GLU A 97 -21.37 -7.11 3.78
CA GLU A 97 -21.04 -5.75 4.19
C GLU A 97 -19.95 -5.78 5.26
N VAL A 98 -18.95 -4.92 5.14
CA VAL A 98 -17.82 -4.90 6.05
C VAL A 98 -17.67 -3.52 6.69
N VAL A 99 -17.57 -3.51 8.01
CA VAL A 99 -17.24 -2.36 8.84
C VAL A 99 -15.91 -2.63 9.54
N SER A 100 -15.00 -1.66 9.56
CA SER A 100 -13.79 -1.75 10.39
C SER A 100 -13.95 -0.96 11.68
N VAL A 101 -13.29 -1.43 12.73
CA VAL A 101 -13.18 -0.71 14.01
C VAL A 101 -11.74 -0.78 14.48
N ALA A 102 -11.11 0.38 14.65
CA ALA A 102 -9.78 0.47 15.22
C ALA A 102 -9.86 0.67 16.73
N VAL A 103 -9.19 -0.19 17.48
CA VAL A 103 -9.09 -0.14 18.93
C VAL A 103 -7.66 0.15 19.33
N GLU A 104 -7.43 1.29 19.99
CA GLU A 104 -6.11 1.68 20.46
C GLU A 104 -5.97 1.42 21.96
N PRO A 105 -4.85 0.87 22.43
CA PRO A 105 -4.61 0.71 23.86
C PRO A 105 -4.74 2.07 24.61
N PRO A 106 -5.30 2.09 25.84
CA PRO A 106 -5.66 0.95 26.68
C PRO A 106 -7.06 0.38 26.44
N ALA A 107 -7.81 0.82 25.41
CA ALA A 107 -9.13 0.27 25.12
C ALA A 107 -9.01 -1.23 24.75
N ALA A 108 -10.00 -2.00 25.18
CA ALA A 108 -10.10 -3.43 24.89
C ALA A 108 -11.22 -3.70 23.88
N LEU A 109 -11.13 -4.82 23.20
CA LEU A 109 -12.22 -5.35 22.39
C LEU A 109 -13.46 -5.62 23.28
N PRO A 110 -14.68 -5.51 22.74
CA PRO A 110 -15.85 -6.07 23.40
C PRO A 110 -15.66 -7.55 23.77
N GLU A 111 -16.23 -8.00 24.87
CA GLU A 111 -16.00 -9.35 25.42
C GLU A 111 -16.34 -10.46 24.42
N ASP A 112 -17.44 -10.32 23.70
CA ASP A 112 -17.89 -11.25 22.67
C ASP A 112 -16.97 -11.25 21.44
N ALA A 113 -16.46 -10.10 21.00
CA ALA A 113 -15.46 -10.00 19.95
C ALA A 113 -14.13 -10.61 20.39
N ALA A 114 -13.69 -10.34 21.62
CA ALA A 114 -12.46 -10.94 22.16
C ALA A 114 -12.57 -12.47 22.24
N ALA A 115 -13.74 -13.00 22.66
CA ALA A 115 -13.98 -14.44 22.69
C ALA A 115 -13.99 -15.07 21.28
N ALA A 116 -14.63 -14.40 20.31
CA ALA A 116 -14.68 -14.88 18.93
C ALA A 116 -13.31 -14.86 18.22
N LEU A 117 -12.39 -14.00 18.65
CA LEU A 117 -11.06 -13.84 18.07
C LEU A 117 -9.94 -14.49 18.91
N ALA A 118 -10.29 -15.29 19.93
CA ALA A 118 -9.32 -15.85 20.88
C ALA A 118 -8.25 -16.72 20.20
N ASP A 119 -8.59 -17.45 19.15
CA ASP A 119 -7.69 -18.34 18.41
C ASP A 119 -7.03 -17.65 17.20
N ALA A 120 -7.38 -16.41 16.89
CA ALA A 120 -6.80 -15.68 15.76
C ALA A 120 -5.44 -15.07 16.11
N VAL A 121 -4.52 -15.06 15.14
CA VAL A 121 -3.22 -14.40 15.28
C VAL A 121 -3.32 -12.96 14.77
N TRP A 122 -2.89 -12.00 15.57
CA TRP A 122 -2.90 -10.58 15.19
C TRP A 122 -1.66 -10.24 14.37
N VAL A 123 -1.84 -9.99 13.07
CA VAL A 123 -0.76 -9.83 12.09
C VAL A 123 -0.82 -8.45 11.45
N GLY A 124 0.35 -7.85 11.19
CA GLY A 124 0.46 -6.59 10.45
C GLY A 124 0.17 -6.78 8.96
N LEU A 125 -0.27 -5.71 8.29
CA LEU A 125 -0.60 -5.76 6.85
C LEU A 125 0.59 -6.24 5.99
N ARG A 126 1.83 -5.80 6.31
CA ARG A 126 3.03 -6.19 5.55
C ARG A 126 3.29 -7.69 5.59
N ASP A 127 3.01 -8.31 6.74
CA ASP A 127 3.29 -9.72 6.98
C ASP A 127 2.16 -10.61 6.45
N ALA A 128 0.91 -10.12 6.50
CA ALA A 128 -0.27 -10.90 6.11
C ALA A 128 -0.57 -10.86 4.60
N ALA A 129 -0.32 -9.74 3.92
CA ALA A 129 -0.88 -9.48 2.59
C ALA A 129 -0.44 -10.48 1.52
N ALA A 130 0.73 -11.09 1.64
CA ALA A 130 1.19 -12.11 0.67
C ALA A 130 0.32 -13.38 0.66
N ALA A 131 -0.28 -13.73 1.80
CA ALA A 131 -1.10 -14.92 1.97
C ALA A 131 -2.60 -14.65 1.84
N LEU A 132 -3.03 -13.38 1.96
CA LEU A 132 -4.44 -13.01 1.89
C LEU A 132 -4.99 -13.02 0.47
N SER A 133 -6.31 -13.26 0.34
CA SER A 133 -7.03 -13.05 -0.91
C SER A 133 -7.02 -11.57 -1.35
N ASP A 134 -7.38 -11.31 -2.61
CA ASP A 134 -7.47 -9.94 -3.13
C ASP A 134 -8.52 -9.12 -2.36
N ALA A 135 -9.67 -9.71 -2.06
CA ALA A 135 -10.72 -9.09 -1.26
C ALA A 135 -10.25 -8.76 0.17
N ASP A 136 -9.64 -9.72 0.88
CA ASP A 136 -9.15 -9.50 2.24
C ASP A 136 -8.00 -8.47 2.27
N THR A 137 -7.12 -8.49 1.26
CA THR A 137 -6.05 -7.51 1.13
C THR A 137 -6.61 -6.10 0.96
N GLY A 138 -7.57 -5.90 0.05
CA GLY A 138 -8.21 -4.61 -0.17
C GLY A 138 -8.91 -4.09 1.10
N LEU A 139 -9.63 -4.95 1.82
CA LEU A 139 -10.26 -4.61 3.09
C LEU A 139 -9.24 -4.19 4.14
N PHE A 140 -8.15 -4.95 4.31
CA PHE A 140 -7.13 -4.64 5.30
C PHE A 140 -6.39 -3.34 4.99
N VAL A 141 -6.02 -3.13 3.72
CA VAL A 141 -5.42 -1.85 3.26
C VAL A 141 -6.33 -0.66 3.56
N ALA A 142 -7.62 -0.75 3.21
CA ALA A 142 -8.58 0.33 3.45
C ALA A 142 -8.80 0.59 4.94
N ALA A 143 -8.90 -0.47 5.75
CA ALA A 143 -9.07 -0.38 7.20
C ALA A 143 -7.87 0.32 7.87
N VAL A 144 -6.64 -0.10 7.55
CA VAL A 144 -5.41 0.50 8.11
C VAL A 144 -5.26 1.95 7.67
N ALA A 145 -5.48 2.25 6.38
CA ALA A 145 -5.40 3.62 5.88
C ALA A 145 -6.38 4.57 6.57
N ASN A 146 -7.63 4.12 6.75
CA ASN A 146 -8.67 4.89 7.42
C ASN A 146 -8.35 5.07 8.92
N ALA A 147 -7.94 4.01 9.62
CA ALA A 147 -7.56 4.06 11.03
C ALA A 147 -6.39 5.04 11.27
N ASN A 148 -5.33 4.99 10.46
CA ASN A 148 -4.19 5.90 10.55
C ASN A 148 -4.59 7.37 10.33
N TRP A 149 -5.53 7.60 9.39
CA TRP A 149 -6.06 8.93 9.19
C TRP A 149 -6.85 9.43 10.40
N HIS A 150 -7.75 8.63 10.95
CA HIS A 150 -8.51 9.00 12.16
C HIS A 150 -7.62 9.27 13.36
N ALA A 151 -6.57 8.48 13.56
CA ALA A 151 -5.63 8.66 14.67
C ALA A 151 -4.93 10.03 14.65
N THR A 152 -4.67 10.57 13.45
CA THR A 152 -3.87 11.80 13.27
C THR A 152 -4.70 13.05 12.95
N HIS A 153 -6.00 12.93 12.65
CA HIS A 153 -6.85 14.05 12.18
C HIS A 153 -8.01 14.38 13.13
N ARG A 154 -7.78 14.28 14.44
CA ARG A 154 -8.80 14.60 15.46
C ARG A 154 -9.12 16.09 15.57
N PHE A 155 -8.24 16.93 15.05
CA PHE A 155 -8.38 18.38 15.09
C PHE A 155 -8.44 18.97 13.68
N CYS A 156 -9.20 20.05 13.52
CA CYS A 156 -9.35 20.76 12.27
C CYS A 156 -8.04 21.45 11.86
N ALA A 157 -7.55 21.15 10.66
CA ALA A 157 -6.34 21.76 10.12
C ALA A 157 -6.46 23.27 9.88
N PHE A 158 -7.70 23.82 9.85
CA PHE A 158 -7.95 25.24 9.62
C PHE A 158 -8.05 26.07 10.91
N CYS A 159 -8.80 25.58 11.93
CA CYS A 159 -9.06 26.37 13.14
C CYS A 159 -8.63 25.70 14.44
N GLY A 160 -8.11 24.47 14.38
CA GLY A 160 -7.70 23.72 15.57
C GLY A 160 -8.84 23.07 16.37
N GLY A 161 -10.10 23.32 15.99
CA GLY A 161 -11.27 22.74 16.69
C GLY A 161 -11.39 21.24 16.56
N VAL A 162 -12.06 20.60 17.52
CA VAL A 162 -12.31 19.14 17.49
C VAL A 162 -13.21 18.77 16.31
N THR A 163 -12.97 17.59 15.74
CA THR A 163 -13.75 17.10 14.60
C THR A 163 -14.55 15.85 14.97
N ASP A 164 -15.76 15.73 14.41
CA ASP A 164 -16.61 14.55 14.50
C ASP A 164 -16.48 13.69 13.24
N VAL A 165 -16.71 12.39 13.39
CA VAL A 165 -16.72 11.42 12.29
C VAL A 165 -18.09 11.44 11.61
N GLU A 166 -18.11 11.59 10.29
CA GLU A 166 -19.28 11.58 9.43
C GLU A 166 -19.09 10.66 8.21
N ALA A 167 -20.12 10.61 7.35
CA ALA A 167 -20.12 9.81 6.11
C ALA A 167 -19.57 8.39 6.32
N ALA A 168 -20.13 7.71 7.34
CA ALA A 168 -19.77 6.35 7.70
C ALA A 168 -18.25 6.12 7.88
N GLY A 169 -17.53 7.07 8.47
CA GLY A 169 -16.11 6.99 8.74
C GLY A 169 -15.18 7.60 7.67
N TRP A 170 -15.71 8.26 6.63
CA TRP A 170 -14.90 8.77 5.52
C TRP A 170 -14.81 10.30 5.46
N VAL A 171 -15.44 10.99 6.40
CA VAL A 171 -15.37 12.45 6.56
C VAL A 171 -15.20 12.76 8.03
N ARG A 172 -14.47 13.80 8.34
CA ARG A 172 -14.48 14.44 9.67
C ARG A 172 -14.95 15.87 9.51
N ARG A 173 -15.94 16.28 10.31
CA ARG A 173 -16.47 17.64 10.31
C ARG A 173 -16.05 18.38 11.56
N CYS A 174 -15.51 19.58 11.41
CA CYS A 174 -15.15 20.45 12.52
C CYS A 174 -16.40 20.96 13.26
N ARG A 175 -16.40 20.86 14.60
CA ARG A 175 -17.48 21.38 15.44
C ARG A 175 -17.58 22.91 15.42
N ASP A 176 -16.43 23.60 15.29
CA ASP A 176 -16.35 25.05 15.42
C ASP A 176 -16.58 25.78 14.08
N CYS A 177 -15.97 25.32 13.00
CA CYS A 177 -16.06 25.99 11.68
C CYS A 177 -16.82 25.21 10.62
N SER A 178 -17.37 24.04 10.94
CA SER A 178 -18.16 23.16 10.07
C SER A 178 -17.45 22.66 8.81
N ARG A 179 -16.12 22.87 8.69
CA ARG A 179 -15.34 22.41 7.53
C ARG A 179 -15.18 20.89 7.57
N GLU A 180 -15.33 20.31 6.40
CA GLU A 180 -15.06 18.88 6.18
C GLU A 180 -13.58 18.64 5.95
N GLN A 181 -13.11 17.49 6.42
CA GLN A 181 -11.80 16.94 6.16
C GLN A 181 -11.97 15.52 5.64
N PHE A 182 -11.19 15.20 4.63
CA PHE A 182 -11.24 13.91 3.94
C PHE A 182 -9.98 13.10 4.22
N PRO A 183 -10.01 11.76 4.10
CA PRO A 183 -8.82 10.94 4.20
C PRO A 183 -7.72 11.46 3.27
N ARG A 184 -6.51 11.50 3.81
CA ARG A 184 -5.35 12.02 3.11
C ARG A 184 -4.48 10.89 2.59
N THR A 185 -4.00 11.06 1.36
CA THR A 185 -3.03 10.17 0.73
C THR A 185 -1.88 11.02 0.20
N ASP A 186 -0.64 10.73 0.60
CA ASP A 186 0.55 11.45 0.17
C ASP A 186 1.18 10.71 -1.03
N PRO A 187 1.24 11.33 -2.23
CA PRO A 187 1.82 10.70 -3.40
C PRO A 187 3.35 10.64 -3.29
N ALA A 188 3.93 9.48 -3.61
CA ALA A 188 5.37 9.29 -3.68
C ALA A 188 5.73 8.49 -4.93
N VAL A 189 6.72 8.94 -5.70
CA VAL A 189 7.26 8.19 -6.83
C VAL A 189 8.28 7.16 -6.36
N ILE A 190 8.37 6.04 -7.06
CA ILE A 190 9.39 5.01 -6.86
C ILE A 190 9.85 4.50 -8.22
N VAL A 191 11.16 4.43 -8.45
CA VAL A 191 11.68 4.37 -9.80
C VAL A 191 12.70 3.24 -9.99
N ALA A 192 12.41 2.33 -10.92
CA ALA A 192 13.43 1.43 -11.48
C ALA A 192 14.20 2.18 -12.56
N VAL A 193 15.38 2.69 -12.23
CA VAL A 193 16.27 3.37 -13.17
C VAL A 193 17.12 2.35 -13.88
N ILE A 194 17.12 2.40 -15.23
CA ILE A 194 17.82 1.42 -16.08
C ILE A 194 18.80 2.16 -16.97
N ASP A 195 20.04 1.65 -17.05
CA ASP A 195 21.05 2.18 -17.95
C ASP A 195 21.02 1.49 -19.34
N PRO A 196 21.76 2.01 -20.34
CA PRO A 196 21.82 1.40 -21.67
C PRO A 196 22.44 -0.01 -21.71
N ALA A 197 23.17 -0.43 -20.67
CA ALA A 197 23.68 -1.79 -20.52
C ALA A 197 22.63 -2.75 -19.92
N GLY A 198 21.46 -2.23 -19.52
CA GLY A 198 20.38 -3.02 -18.93
C GLY A 198 20.55 -3.26 -17.43
N ARG A 199 21.47 -2.54 -16.76
CA ARG A 199 21.64 -2.61 -15.29
C ARG A 199 20.58 -1.76 -14.59
N ILE A 200 20.20 -2.16 -13.38
CA ILE A 200 19.31 -1.38 -12.50
C ILE A 200 20.12 -0.61 -11.45
N LEU A 201 19.69 0.62 -11.16
CA LEU A 201 20.23 1.42 -10.07
C LEU A 201 19.41 1.13 -8.80
N LEU A 202 20.10 0.74 -7.72
CA LEU A 202 19.48 0.60 -6.42
C LEU A 202 20.26 1.40 -5.37
N GLY A 203 19.52 1.91 -4.38
CA GLY A 203 20.07 2.70 -3.28
C GLY A 203 19.81 2.05 -1.91
N ARG A 204 20.65 2.41 -0.94
CA ARG A 204 20.52 2.05 0.47
C ARG A 204 20.28 3.31 1.30
N ASN A 205 19.11 3.40 1.90
CA ASN A 205 18.76 4.49 2.81
C ASN A 205 19.52 4.37 4.15
N ALA A 206 19.89 5.49 4.75
CA ALA A 206 20.63 5.58 6.02
C ALA A 206 19.92 4.87 7.19
N ALA A 207 18.58 4.86 7.18
CA ALA A 207 17.78 4.23 8.23
C ALA A 207 17.65 2.70 8.09
N TRP A 208 18.15 2.13 6.99
CA TRP A 208 18.01 0.69 6.73
C TRP A 208 19.20 -0.13 7.20
N PRO A 209 19.01 -1.43 7.49
CA PRO A 209 20.10 -2.34 7.76
C PRO A 209 21.15 -2.33 6.63
N GLU A 210 22.38 -2.68 6.98
CA GLU A 210 23.43 -2.89 5.98
C GLU A 210 23.03 -4.01 5.02
N GLY A 211 23.33 -3.82 3.72
CA GLY A 211 22.98 -4.79 2.69
C GLY A 211 21.59 -4.64 2.09
N LEU A 212 20.66 -3.87 2.69
CA LEU A 212 19.33 -3.68 2.14
C LEU A 212 19.35 -2.60 1.04
N TYR A 213 19.03 -2.98 -0.19
CA TYR A 213 18.96 -2.12 -1.36
C TYR A 213 17.54 -2.13 -1.96
N SER A 214 17.09 -0.96 -2.42
CA SER A 214 15.77 -0.78 -3.03
C SER A 214 15.84 0.20 -4.21
N CYS A 215 14.74 0.30 -4.97
CA CYS A 215 14.53 1.43 -5.87
C CYS A 215 14.53 2.75 -5.08
N LEU A 216 15.02 3.82 -5.69
CA LEU A 216 14.96 5.18 -5.16
C LEU A 216 13.52 5.69 -5.20
N ALA A 217 13.13 6.50 -4.20
CA ALA A 217 11.75 6.91 -4.03
C ALA A 217 11.63 8.17 -3.18
N GLY A 218 10.78 9.11 -3.59
CA GLY A 218 10.52 10.29 -2.80
C GLY A 218 9.14 10.89 -3.00
N PHE A 219 8.79 11.87 -2.19
CA PHE A 219 7.47 12.50 -2.20
C PHE A 219 7.34 13.49 -3.35
N VAL A 220 6.16 13.53 -3.93
CA VAL A 220 5.78 14.57 -4.90
C VAL A 220 5.52 15.88 -4.16
N GLU A 221 6.17 16.95 -4.58
CA GLU A 221 6.01 18.27 -4.00
C GLU A 221 4.76 19.00 -4.48
N PRO A 222 4.18 19.93 -3.69
CA PRO A 222 3.03 20.73 -4.11
C PRO A 222 3.29 21.51 -5.39
N GLY A 223 2.50 21.25 -6.44
CA GLY A 223 2.62 21.89 -7.75
C GLY A 223 3.55 21.18 -8.73
N GLU A 224 4.15 20.09 -8.34
CA GLU A 224 5.00 19.26 -9.17
C GLU A 224 4.21 18.17 -9.92
N SER A 225 4.61 17.83 -11.14
CA SER A 225 4.11 16.64 -11.84
C SER A 225 4.86 15.38 -11.42
N LEU A 226 4.25 14.20 -11.61
CA LEU A 226 4.89 12.94 -11.27
C LEU A 226 6.20 12.72 -12.05
N GLU A 227 6.22 13.11 -13.33
CA GLU A 227 7.39 12.99 -14.19
C GLU A 227 8.54 13.90 -13.72
N HIS A 228 8.24 15.10 -13.22
CA HIS A 228 9.22 16.00 -12.63
C HIS A 228 9.74 15.45 -11.30
N ALA A 229 8.86 14.94 -10.45
CA ALA A 229 9.26 14.28 -9.19
C ALA A 229 10.23 13.12 -9.45
N VAL A 230 9.97 12.29 -10.45
CA VAL A 230 10.88 11.21 -10.86
C VAL A 230 12.29 11.74 -11.21
N VAL A 231 12.35 12.80 -12.01
CA VAL A 231 13.65 13.36 -12.44
C VAL A 231 14.38 14.02 -11.27
N ARG A 232 13.66 14.77 -10.43
CA ARG A 232 14.21 15.47 -9.28
C ARG A 232 14.76 14.48 -8.23
N GLU A 233 13.91 13.56 -7.77
CA GLU A 233 14.30 12.60 -6.71
C GLU A 233 15.51 11.75 -7.12
N ILE A 234 15.52 11.24 -8.37
CA ILE A 234 16.68 10.48 -8.83
C ILE A 234 17.94 11.35 -8.92
N ALA A 235 17.81 12.60 -9.33
CA ALA A 235 18.97 13.51 -9.37
C ALA A 235 19.47 13.87 -7.97
N GLU A 236 18.58 14.09 -7.00
CA GLU A 236 18.91 14.39 -5.60
C GLU A 236 19.59 13.21 -4.92
N GLU A 237 19.02 12.01 -5.02
CA GLU A 237 19.49 10.80 -4.35
C GLU A 237 20.70 10.11 -5.00
N SER A 238 20.93 10.33 -6.30
CA SER A 238 22.00 9.61 -7.04
C SER A 238 22.87 10.48 -7.94
N GLY A 239 22.62 11.78 -8.06
CA GLY A 239 23.33 12.66 -9.00
C GLY A 239 23.01 12.38 -10.47
N ILE A 240 22.09 11.48 -10.81
CA ILE A 240 21.79 11.07 -12.18
C ILE A 240 20.52 11.77 -12.68
N THR A 241 20.63 12.51 -13.79
CA THR A 241 19.46 13.05 -14.49
C THR A 241 18.89 11.99 -15.43
N VAL A 242 17.71 11.47 -15.10
CA VAL A 242 17.01 10.44 -15.89
C VAL A 242 16.10 11.05 -16.94
N THR A 243 15.74 10.23 -17.92
CA THR A 243 14.82 10.59 -19.00
C THR A 243 13.73 9.51 -19.15
N GLN A 244 12.69 9.84 -19.91
CA GLN A 244 11.62 8.91 -20.27
C GLN A 244 10.95 8.22 -19.06
N PRO A 245 10.50 8.96 -18.03
CA PRO A 245 9.74 8.36 -16.97
C PRO A 245 8.47 7.70 -17.53
N ARG A 246 8.24 6.41 -17.19
CA ARG A 246 7.11 5.62 -17.66
C ARG A 246 6.40 5.00 -16.48
N TYR A 247 5.11 5.28 -16.34
CA TYR A 247 4.27 4.74 -15.28
C TYR A 247 4.12 3.22 -15.40
N ARG A 248 4.25 2.52 -14.26
CA ARG A 248 4.17 1.06 -14.16
C ARG A 248 3.05 0.55 -13.27
N GLY A 249 2.46 1.41 -12.45
CA GLY A 249 1.37 1.06 -11.54
C GLY A 249 1.41 1.88 -10.28
N SER A 250 0.33 1.83 -9.48
CA SER A 250 0.26 2.48 -8.18
C SER A 250 -0.17 1.50 -7.10
N GLN A 251 0.34 1.70 -5.90
CA GLN A 251 0.05 0.85 -4.75
C GLN A 251 -0.20 1.70 -3.51
N PRO A 252 -1.33 1.52 -2.81
CA PRO A 252 -1.51 2.06 -1.47
C PRO A 252 -0.42 1.54 -0.54
N TRP A 253 0.16 2.44 0.25
CA TRP A 253 1.17 2.11 1.25
C TRP A 253 0.82 2.83 2.56
N PRO A 254 -0.14 2.29 3.33
CA PRO A 254 -0.69 2.97 4.52
C PRO A 254 0.27 2.90 5.72
N PHE A 255 1.52 3.30 5.51
CA PHE A 255 2.59 3.39 6.51
C PHE A 255 3.28 4.77 6.45
N PRO A 256 2.64 5.86 6.96
CA PRO A 256 1.26 5.87 7.47
C PRO A 256 0.17 6.08 6.41
N ARG A 257 0.45 6.68 5.21
CA ARG A 257 -0.60 7.09 4.26
C ARG A 257 -0.12 7.37 2.82
N SER A 258 0.96 6.74 2.37
CA SER A 258 1.49 6.98 1.03
C SER A 258 0.65 6.29 -0.04
N LEU A 259 0.61 6.90 -1.24
CA LEU A 259 0.30 6.24 -2.49
C LEU A 259 1.60 6.16 -3.29
N MET A 260 2.14 4.96 -3.41
CA MET A 260 3.35 4.74 -4.20
C MET A 260 3.00 4.67 -5.67
N LEU A 261 3.72 5.42 -6.50
CA LEU A 261 3.55 5.53 -7.95
C LEU A 261 4.82 5.00 -8.61
N GLY A 262 4.73 3.78 -9.14
CA GLY A 262 5.85 3.06 -9.74
C GLY A 262 6.17 3.54 -11.15
N PHE A 263 7.44 3.78 -11.40
CA PHE A 263 7.97 4.21 -12.70
C PHE A 263 9.19 3.37 -13.11
N THR A 264 9.43 3.33 -14.41
CA THR A 264 10.77 3.07 -14.97
C THR A 264 11.29 4.36 -15.57
N ALA A 265 12.62 4.56 -15.56
CA ALA A 265 13.27 5.69 -16.22
C ALA A 265 14.63 5.27 -16.77
N LEU A 266 15.15 6.02 -17.76
CA LEU A 266 16.42 5.71 -18.41
C LEU A 266 17.51 6.67 -17.95
N ALA A 267 18.64 6.12 -17.51
CA ALA A 267 19.86 6.87 -17.26
C ALA A 267 20.68 7.06 -18.54
N PRO A 268 21.49 8.13 -18.65
CA PRO A 268 22.43 8.31 -19.76
C PRO A 268 23.56 7.27 -19.71
N ALA A 269 24.16 7.00 -20.86
CA ALA A 269 25.30 6.09 -20.95
C ALA A 269 26.48 6.60 -20.10
N GLY A 270 27.09 5.70 -19.32
CA GLY A 270 28.24 6.03 -18.49
C GLY A 270 27.94 6.89 -17.28
N ALA A 271 26.66 6.99 -16.88
CA ALA A 271 26.30 7.69 -15.64
C ALA A 271 26.91 6.99 -14.43
N GLU A 272 27.70 7.76 -13.65
CA GLU A 272 28.28 7.32 -12.39
C GLU A 272 27.40 7.83 -11.24
N PRO A 273 26.79 6.95 -10.45
CA PRO A 273 25.92 7.34 -9.36
C PRO A 273 26.74 7.86 -8.16
N VAL A 274 26.30 8.97 -7.60
CA VAL A 274 26.88 9.57 -6.40
C VAL A 274 25.77 9.73 -5.37
N PRO A 275 25.78 9.01 -4.24
CA PRO A 275 24.77 9.18 -3.20
C PRO A 275 24.87 10.58 -2.57
N ASP A 276 23.73 11.10 -2.07
CA ASP A 276 23.71 12.38 -1.35
C ASP A 276 24.50 12.32 -0.02
N GLY A 277 24.68 11.15 0.56
CA GLY A 277 25.42 10.91 1.79
C GLY A 277 24.65 11.26 3.08
N GLU A 278 23.41 11.71 2.97
CA GLU A 278 22.52 12.03 4.09
C GLU A 278 21.38 11.02 4.20
N GLU A 279 20.53 10.96 3.19
CA GLU A 279 19.42 10.02 3.11
C GLU A 279 19.86 8.70 2.46
N ILE A 280 20.57 8.78 1.35
CA ILE A 280 21.09 7.63 0.63
C ILE A 280 22.60 7.50 0.86
N LEU A 281 23.01 6.44 1.56
CA LEU A 281 24.42 6.22 1.89
C LEU A 281 25.19 5.47 0.80
N SER A 282 24.49 4.74 -0.06
CA SER A 282 25.10 3.97 -1.14
C SER A 282 24.13 3.82 -2.29
N VAL A 283 24.61 4.09 -3.50
CA VAL A 283 23.93 3.79 -4.75
C VAL A 283 24.86 3.03 -5.67
N ARG A 284 24.34 2.00 -6.35
CA ARG A 284 25.15 1.23 -7.29
C ARG A 284 24.30 0.60 -8.39
N TRP A 285 24.98 0.35 -9.53
CA TRP A 285 24.43 -0.43 -10.62
C TRP A 285 24.54 -1.92 -10.32
N PHE A 286 23.49 -2.67 -10.66
CA PHE A 286 23.46 -4.13 -10.56
C PHE A 286 23.13 -4.74 -11.93
N GLU A 287 23.90 -5.74 -12.33
CA GLU A 287 23.54 -6.67 -13.40
C GLU A 287 22.57 -7.73 -12.87
N ARG A 288 21.78 -8.37 -13.77
CA ARG A 288 20.77 -9.38 -13.34
C ARG A 288 21.39 -10.55 -12.59
N GLU A 289 22.43 -11.15 -13.19
CA GLU A 289 23.11 -12.30 -12.60
C GLU A 289 23.84 -11.94 -11.30
N GLU A 290 24.42 -10.76 -11.23
CA GLU A 290 25.08 -10.26 -10.02
C GLU A 290 24.07 -10.08 -8.88
N LEU A 291 22.95 -9.39 -9.14
CA LEU A 291 21.91 -9.16 -8.12
C LEU A 291 21.34 -10.48 -7.61
N ALA A 292 21.02 -11.41 -8.51
CA ALA A 292 20.50 -12.73 -8.14
C ALA A 292 21.52 -13.56 -7.33
N ARG A 293 22.80 -13.44 -7.59
CA ARG A 293 23.86 -14.10 -6.82
C ARG A 293 23.98 -13.49 -5.43
N LEU A 294 24.11 -12.17 -5.33
CA LEU A 294 24.24 -11.45 -4.07
C LEU A 294 23.02 -11.63 -3.16
N ALA A 295 21.81 -11.63 -3.73
CA ALA A 295 20.58 -11.87 -2.99
C ALA A 295 20.52 -13.30 -2.42
N ARG A 296 20.99 -14.30 -3.19
CA ARG A 296 21.06 -15.70 -2.74
C ARG A 296 22.14 -15.94 -1.68
N GLU A 297 23.24 -15.21 -1.74
CA GLU A 297 24.35 -15.27 -0.78
C GLU A 297 24.06 -14.47 0.49
N GLY A 298 22.98 -13.66 0.52
CA GLY A 298 22.62 -12.81 1.65
C GLY A 298 23.45 -11.53 1.75
N ASP A 299 24.32 -11.24 0.77
CA ASP A 299 25.11 -10.00 0.72
C ASP A 299 24.27 -8.76 0.33
N VAL A 300 23.16 -8.99 -0.38
CA VAL A 300 22.14 -7.98 -0.68
C VAL A 300 20.78 -8.49 -0.24
N THR A 301 20.12 -7.71 0.59
CA THR A 301 18.72 -7.92 0.96
C THR A 301 17.84 -7.00 0.09
N LEU A 302 16.72 -7.51 -0.39
CA LEU A 302 15.76 -6.78 -1.20
C LEU A 302 14.47 -6.51 -0.42
N PRO A 303 13.65 -5.53 -0.86
CA PRO A 303 12.34 -5.29 -0.24
C PRO A 303 11.47 -6.54 -0.23
N GLY A 304 10.67 -6.72 0.82
CA GLY A 304 9.76 -7.85 0.95
C GLY A 304 8.73 -7.95 -0.18
N ALA A 305 8.14 -9.12 -0.36
CA ALA A 305 7.26 -9.48 -1.48
C ALA A 305 6.03 -8.56 -1.66
N VAL A 306 5.58 -7.87 -0.60
CA VAL A 306 4.44 -6.95 -0.68
C VAL A 306 4.81 -5.52 -1.12
N SER A 307 6.10 -5.24 -1.33
CA SER A 307 6.57 -3.91 -1.73
C SER A 307 6.48 -3.71 -3.25
N ILE A 308 6.02 -2.53 -3.68
CA ILE A 308 6.09 -2.11 -5.09
C ILE A 308 7.54 -2.08 -5.61
N ALA A 309 8.53 -1.77 -4.75
CA ALA A 309 9.94 -1.83 -5.12
C ALA A 309 10.34 -3.24 -5.55
N ARG A 310 9.89 -4.26 -4.81
CA ARG A 310 10.13 -5.66 -5.17
C ARG A 310 9.53 -5.99 -6.53
N ALA A 311 8.30 -5.59 -6.77
CA ALA A 311 7.63 -5.82 -8.06
C ALA A 311 8.35 -5.13 -9.23
N LEU A 312 8.85 -3.91 -9.03
CA LEU A 312 9.64 -3.19 -10.05
C LEU A 312 10.99 -3.88 -10.33
N ILE A 313 11.68 -4.35 -9.29
CA ILE A 313 12.96 -5.06 -9.43
C ILE A 313 12.76 -6.40 -10.15
N GLU A 314 11.72 -7.15 -9.82
CA GLU A 314 11.40 -8.42 -10.45
C GLU A 314 10.91 -8.26 -11.90
N ASP A 315 10.17 -7.20 -12.21
CA ASP A 315 9.80 -6.84 -13.58
C ASP A 315 11.05 -6.56 -14.45
N TRP A 316 12.02 -5.79 -13.91
CA TRP A 316 13.31 -5.57 -14.59
C TRP A 316 14.11 -6.87 -14.69
N TYR A 317 14.13 -7.69 -13.65
CA TYR A 317 14.86 -8.96 -13.63
C TYR A 317 14.28 -9.96 -14.64
N GLY A 318 12.97 -9.93 -14.86
CA GLY A 318 12.23 -10.81 -15.76
C GLY A 318 11.70 -12.07 -15.08
N GLY A 319 11.50 -12.04 -13.77
CA GLY A 319 10.98 -13.16 -12.96
C GLY A 319 11.20 -12.94 -11.47
N THR A 320 10.83 -13.94 -10.66
CA THR A 320 11.05 -13.91 -9.21
C THR A 320 12.53 -14.04 -8.88
N LEU A 321 13.01 -13.15 -8.02
CA LEU A 321 14.40 -13.19 -7.55
C LEU A 321 14.59 -14.28 -6.49
N PRO A 322 15.65 -15.07 -6.58
CA PRO A 322 15.98 -16.10 -5.60
C PRO A 322 16.66 -15.45 -4.38
N ASP A 323 15.90 -15.10 -3.36
CA ASP A 323 16.43 -14.65 -2.07
C ASP A 323 15.93 -15.51 -0.90
N GLU A 324 16.62 -15.42 0.24
CA GLU A 324 16.27 -16.20 1.45
C GLU A 324 14.90 -15.79 2.03
N THR A 325 14.38 -14.62 1.69
CA THR A 325 13.07 -14.13 2.17
C THR A 325 11.91 -14.99 1.64
N THR A 326 12.15 -15.73 0.56
CA THR A 326 11.19 -16.70 -0.01
C THR A 326 11.19 -18.03 0.76
N LEU A 327 12.15 -18.26 1.65
CA LEU A 327 12.32 -19.51 2.40
C LEU A 327 11.75 -19.47 3.82
N ILE A 328 11.24 -18.31 4.27
CA ILE A 328 10.57 -18.15 5.57
C ILE A 328 9.12 -17.77 5.30
N SER A 329 8.34 -18.73 4.89
CA SER A 329 6.87 -18.71 4.88
C SER A 329 6.34 -19.81 5.78
#